data_adc6594fb21672ea690a15a8cb655dec
#
_entry.id   adc6594fb21672ea690a15a8cb655dec
#
_cell.length_a   1.000
_cell.length_b   1.000
_cell.length_c   1.000
_cell.angle_alpha   90.00
_cell.angle_beta   90.00
_cell.angle_gamma   90.00
#
_symmetry.space_group_name_H-M   'P 1'
#
loop_
_entity.id
_entity.type
_entity.pdbx_description
1 polymer ?
#
loop_
_entity_poly.entity_id
_entity_poly.type
_entity_poly.pdbx_seq_one_letter_code
_entity_poly.pdbx_strand_id
1 'polypeptide(L)'
;MKEISVQELKSWKENAKDFQLIDVRDSYEYEWSNLNGESIPMANLLDNLNKINRTSDVVMYCNSGNRVAAIIDILEQKNGYTNLINLTGGYEAWCVEFEPQRLAY
;
A
#
# COMPACT_ATOMS: atom_id res chain seq x y z
N MET A 1 0.64 -5.83 -13.76
CA MET A 1 0.66 -5.19 -12.42
C MET A 1 1.87 -5.66 -11.64
N LYS A 2 2.62 -4.73 -11.10
CA LYS A 2 3.76 -5.06 -10.25
C LYS A 2 3.30 -5.43 -8.85
N GLU A 3 3.94 -6.39 -8.24
CA GLU A 3 3.64 -6.84 -6.89
C GLU A 3 4.93 -7.07 -6.11
N ILE A 4 4.88 -6.86 -4.79
CA ILE A 4 5.95 -7.28 -3.89
C ILE A 4 5.35 -8.03 -2.70
N SER A 5 6.18 -8.88 -2.09
CA SER A 5 5.82 -9.60 -0.88
C SER A 5 6.05 -8.74 0.35
N VAL A 6 5.48 -9.14 1.49
CA VAL A 6 5.75 -8.46 2.75
C VAL A 6 7.21 -8.61 3.17
N GLN A 7 7.86 -9.69 2.79
CA GLN A 7 9.30 -9.89 3.04
C GLN A 7 10.13 -8.86 2.27
N GLU A 8 9.79 -8.62 1.00
CA GLU A 8 10.46 -7.60 0.19
C GLU A 8 10.22 -6.19 0.73
N LEU A 9 8.98 -5.89 1.15
CA LEU A 9 8.68 -4.59 1.76
C LEU A 9 9.52 -4.38 3.02
N LYS A 10 9.62 -5.41 3.88
CA LYS A 10 10.44 -5.32 5.08
C LYS A 10 11.89 -5.00 4.73
N SER A 11 12.42 -5.68 3.72
CA SER A 11 13.79 -5.43 3.24
C SER A 11 13.96 -3.98 2.75
N TRP A 12 13.00 -3.47 1.99
CA TRP A 12 13.04 -2.09 1.50
C TRP A 12 13.05 -1.08 2.65
N LYS A 13 12.25 -1.33 3.69
CA LYS A 13 12.22 -0.45 4.86
C LYS A 13 13.53 -0.52 5.65
N GLU A 14 14.09 -1.70 5.82
CA GLU A 14 15.35 -1.89 6.56
C GLU A 14 16.54 -1.31 5.83
N ASN A 15 16.55 -1.34 4.51
CA ASN A 15 17.64 -0.83 3.69
C ASN A 15 17.48 0.64 3.28
N ALA A 16 16.48 1.32 3.83
CA ALA A 16 16.19 2.72 3.55
C ALA A 16 16.05 3.01 2.05
N LYS A 17 15.47 2.07 1.29
CA LYS A 17 15.18 2.27 -0.12
C LYS A 17 14.22 3.45 -0.27
N ASP A 18 14.45 4.27 -1.29
CA ASP A 18 13.57 5.38 -1.62
C ASP A 18 12.31 4.85 -2.33
N PHE A 19 11.19 4.91 -1.63
CA PHE A 19 9.87 4.55 -2.19
C PHE A 19 8.78 5.24 -1.39
N GLN A 20 7.60 5.35 -1.99
CA GLN A 20 6.42 5.85 -1.29
C GLN A 20 5.57 4.66 -0.86
N LEU A 21 5.02 4.73 0.35
CA LEU A 21 4.12 3.71 0.88
C LEU A 21 2.77 4.35 1.18
N ILE A 22 1.70 3.83 0.58
CA ILE A 22 0.35 4.40 0.72
C ILE A 22 -0.61 3.35 1.27
N ASP A 23 -1.26 3.71 2.37
CA ASP A 23 -2.33 2.92 2.99
C ASP A 23 -3.67 3.44 2.48
N VAL A 24 -4.41 2.60 1.76
CA VAL A 24 -5.71 2.99 1.19
C VAL A 24 -6.89 2.47 2.00
N ARG A 25 -6.63 1.94 3.20
CA ARG A 25 -7.69 1.52 4.13
C ARG A 25 -8.41 2.75 4.67
N ASP A 26 -9.49 2.54 5.40
CA ASP A 26 -10.19 3.63 6.05
C ASP A 26 -9.30 4.30 7.10
N SER A 27 -9.49 5.60 7.32
CA SER A 27 -8.62 6.37 8.21
C SER A 27 -8.63 5.85 9.64
N TYR A 28 -9.76 5.33 10.14
CA TYR A 28 -9.79 4.77 11.49
C TYR A 28 -8.92 3.51 11.62
N GLU A 29 -8.83 2.72 10.56
CA GLU A 29 -7.95 1.54 10.53
C GLU A 29 -6.49 1.96 10.59
N TYR A 30 -6.14 3.00 9.84
CA TYR A 30 -4.79 3.56 9.84
C TYR A 30 -4.42 4.09 11.23
N GLU A 31 -5.31 4.83 11.85
CA GLU A 31 -5.07 5.39 13.18
C GLU A 31 -4.88 4.31 14.22
N TRP A 32 -5.60 3.20 14.08
CA TRP A 32 -5.48 2.07 15.00
C TRP A 32 -4.11 1.41 14.87
N SER A 33 -3.70 1.06 13.64
CA SER A 33 -2.44 0.37 13.38
C SER A 33 -2.10 0.50 11.91
N ASN A 34 -0.82 0.75 11.59
CA ASN A 34 -0.38 0.95 10.20
C ASN A 34 1.07 0.52 10.01
N LEU A 35 1.56 0.64 8.80
CA LEU A 35 2.94 0.29 8.42
C LEU A 35 3.81 1.55 8.21
N ASN A 36 3.42 2.67 8.79
CA ASN A 36 4.11 3.97 8.67
C ASN A 36 4.09 4.55 7.25
N GLY A 37 3.08 4.20 6.46
CA GLY A 37 2.85 4.82 5.17
C GLY A 37 1.99 6.07 5.29
N GLU A 38 1.69 6.68 4.16
CA GLU A 38 0.74 7.78 4.09
C GLU A 38 -0.69 7.23 4.03
N SER A 39 -1.60 7.82 4.80
CA SER A 39 -3.01 7.43 4.74
C SER A 39 -3.71 8.24 3.64
N ILE A 40 -4.12 7.55 2.59
CA ILE A 40 -4.98 8.12 1.55
C ILE A 40 -6.11 7.11 1.33
N PRO A 41 -7.20 7.22 2.09
CA PRO A 41 -8.31 6.27 1.96
C PRO A 41 -8.79 6.15 0.51
N MET A 42 -9.21 4.95 0.14
CA MET A 42 -9.61 4.65 -1.24
C MET A 42 -10.67 5.62 -1.75
N ALA A 43 -11.61 6.03 -0.90
CA ALA A 43 -12.67 6.97 -1.26
C ALA A 43 -12.13 8.36 -1.63
N ASN A 44 -10.93 8.71 -1.16
CA ASN A 44 -10.31 10.02 -1.40
C ASN A 44 -9.20 9.97 -2.44
N LEU A 45 -8.88 8.79 -2.94
CA LEU A 45 -7.67 8.60 -3.75
C LEU A 45 -7.69 9.41 -5.05
N LEU A 46 -8.81 9.38 -5.77
CA LEU A 46 -8.93 10.09 -7.05
C LEU A 46 -8.84 11.61 -6.90
N ASP A 47 -9.22 12.14 -5.73
CA ASP A 47 -9.12 13.57 -5.44
C ASP A 47 -7.73 13.97 -4.92
N ASN A 48 -6.84 12.99 -4.74
CA ASN A 48 -5.52 13.20 -4.16
C ASN A 48 -4.40 12.60 -5.02
N LEU A 49 -4.61 12.49 -6.32
CA LEU A 49 -3.60 11.93 -7.23
C LEU A 49 -2.29 12.72 -7.21
N ASN A 50 -2.35 14.01 -6.89
CA ASN A 50 -1.15 14.84 -6.76
C ASN A 50 -0.24 14.40 -5.61
N LYS A 51 -0.72 13.59 -4.68
CA LYS A 51 0.08 13.05 -3.57
C LYS A 51 0.79 11.75 -3.93
N ILE A 52 0.47 11.16 -5.07
CA ILE A 52 1.05 9.90 -5.52
C ILE A 52 2.22 10.19 -6.46
N ASN A 53 3.42 9.77 -6.08
CA ASN A 53 4.61 9.97 -6.91
C ASN A 53 4.45 9.30 -8.28
N ARG A 54 5.05 9.91 -9.29
CA ARG A 54 5.00 9.42 -10.68
C ARG A 54 6.30 8.74 -11.12
N THR A 55 7.40 8.97 -10.43
CA THR A 55 8.73 8.55 -10.87
C THR A 55 9.42 7.56 -9.95
N SER A 56 9.11 7.57 -8.67
CA SER A 56 9.65 6.59 -7.71
C SER A 56 8.67 5.42 -7.56
N ASP A 57 9.16 4.30 -7.03
CA ASP A 57 8.30 3.18 -6.71
C ASP A 57 7.26 3.59 -5.66
N VAL A 58 6.02 3.22 -5.89
CA VAL A 58 4.91 3.48 -4.96
C VAL A 58 4.26 2.15 -4.60
N VAL A 59 4.37 1.76 -3.33
CA VAL A 59 3.71 0.58 -2.81
C VAL A 59 2.38 1.00 -2.20
N MET A 60 1.30 0.35 -2.63
CA MET A 60 -0.04 0.60 -2.09
C MET A 60 -0.56 -0.65 -1.43
N TYR A 61 -1.25 -0.50 -0.31
CA TYR A 61 -1.83 -1.65 0.37
C TYR A 61 -3.19 -1.35 0.98
N CYS A 62 -4.01 -2.41 1.01
CA CYS A 62 -5.26 -2.47 1.78
C CYS A 62 -5.13 -3.64 2.76
N ASN A 63 -6.24 -4.18 3.26
CA ASN A 63 -6.16 -5.31 4.20
C ASN A 63 -5.70 -6.61 3.54
N SER A 64 -6.23 -6.95 2.35
CA SER A 64 -5.97 -8.24 1.69
C SER A 64 -5.21 -8.14 0.38
N GLY A 65 -5.09 -6.95 -0.19
CA GLY A 65 -4.49 -6.73 -1.51
C GLY A 65 -5.49 -6.73 -2.67
N ASN A 66 -6.74 -7.14 -2.46
CA ASN A 66 -7.72 -7.26 -3.54
C ASN A 66 -8.25 -5.90 -4.03
N ARG A 67 -8.60 -5.01 -3.11
CA ARG A 67 -9.10 -3.68 -3.46
C ARG A 67 -8.04 -2.84 -4.15
N VAL A 68 -6.83 -2.92 -3.63
CA VAL A 68 -5.68 -2.19 -4.19
C VAL A 68 -5.39 -2.65 -5.61
N ALA A 69 -5.48 -3.95 -5.88
CA ALA A 69 -5.25 -4.45 -7.23
C ALA A 69 -6.20 -3.79 -8.24
N ALA A 70 -7.48 -3.67 -7.90
CA ALA A 70 -8.46 -3.02 -8.77
C ALA A 70 -8.15 -1.53 -8.97
N ILE A 71 -7.75 -0.83 -7.92
CA ILE A 71 -7.41 0.59 -7.99
C ILE A 71 -6.17 0.83 -8.83
N ILE A 72 -5.13 0.01 -8.65
CA ILE A 72 -3.90 0.12 -9.45
C ILE A 72 -4.22 -0.06 -10.92
N ASP A 73 -5.04 -1.05 -11.26
CA ASP A 73 -5.43 -1.29 -12.64
C ASP A 73 -6.10 -0.06 -13.26
N ILE A 74 -7.02 0.56 -12.53
CA ILE A 74 -7.69 1.78 -12.98
C ILE A 74 -6.68 2.92 -13.19
N LEU A 75 -5.79 3.13 -12.24
CA LEU A 75 -4.80 4.21 -12.32
C LEU A 75 -3.82 3.99 -13.46
N GLU A 76 -3.43 2.75 -13.73
CA GLU A 76 -2.57 2.43 -14.87
C GLU A 76 -3.27 2.72 -16.20
N GLN A 77 -4.52 2.31 -16.33
CA GLN A 77 -5.23 2.46 -17.59
C GLN A 77 -5.74 3.87 -17.85
N LYS A 78 -6.25 4.55 -16.83
CA LYS A 78 -6.91 5.84 -16.99
C LYS A 78 -6.01 7.05 -16.69
N ASN A 79 -5.03 6.88 -15.82
CA ASN A 79 -4.19 7.98 -15.36
C ASN A 79 -2.73 7.82 -15.74
N GLY A 80 -2.37 6.76 -16.45
CA GLY A 80 -1.05 6.57 -17.03
C GLY A 80 0.06 6.25 -16.02
N TYR A 81 -0.28 5.76 -14.84
CA TYR A 81 0.74 5.37 -13.86
C TYR A 81 1.50 4.12 -14.32
N THR A 82 2.80 4.10 -14.11
CA THR A 82 3.67 2.98 -14.47
C THR A 82 4.51 2.47 -13.29
N ASN A 83 4.36 3.07 -12.11
CA ASN A 83 5.24 2.87 -10.96
C ASN A 83 4.52 2.37 -9.71
N LEU A 84 3.28 1.90 -9.85
CA LEU A 84 2.48 1.42 -8.73
C LEU A 84 2.71 -0.06 -8.48
N ILE A 85 2.81 -0.44 -7.22
CA ILE A 85 3.14 -1.80 -6.79
C ILE A 85 2.13 -2.23 -5.73
N ASN A 86 1.50 -3.39 -5.94
CA ASN A 86 0.58 -3.98 -4.97
C ASN A 86 1.37 -4.77 -3.93
N LEU A 87 1.12 -4.52 -2.65
CA LEU A 87 1.64 -5.37 -1.57
C LEU A 87 0.79 -6.64 -1.50
N THR A 88 1.36 -7.75 -1.92
CA THR A 88 0.67 -9.04 -1.95
C THR A 88 0.21 -9.44 -0.56
N GLY A 89 -1.09 -9.70 -0.43
CA GLY A 89 -1.72 -10.05 0.85
C GLY A 89 -1.96 -8.89 1.79
N GLY A 90 -1.46 -7.70 1.48
CA GLY A 90 -1.75 -6.47 2.19
C GLY A 90 -1.33 -6.43 3.65
N TYR A 91 -2.03 -5.62 4.42
CA TYR A 91 -1.78 -5.45 5.86
C TYR A 91 -1.90 -6.78 6.62
N GLU A 92 -2.86 -7.62 6.26
CA GLU A 92 -3.06 -8.91 6.91
C GLU A 92 -1.83 -9.81 6.75
N ALA A 93 -1.27 -9.88 5.54
CA ALA A 93 -0.06 -10.70 5.31
C ALA A 93 1.13 -10.18 6.09
N TRP A 94 1.29 -8.87 6.21
CA TRP A 94 2.33 -8.29 7.06
C TRP A 94 2.17 -8.73 8.52
N CYS A 95 0.95 -8.63 9.05
CA CYS A 95 0.67 -9.00 10.43
C CYS A 95 0.92 -10.48 10.69
N VAL A 96 0.45 -11.35 9.80
CA VAL A 96 0.66 -12.80 9.95
C VAL A 96 2.16 -13.12 10.01
N GLU A 97 2.95 -12.49 9.16
CA GLU A 97 4.38 -12.79 9.05
C GLU A 97 5.20 -12.18 10.19
N PHE A 98 4.93 -10.92 10.54
CA PHE A 98 5.82 -10.17 11.42
C PHE A 98 5.20 -9.73 12.74
N GLU A 99 3.88 -9.57 12.81
CA GLU A 99 3.23 -8.99 13.99
C GLU A 99 1.87 -9.62 14.24
N PRO A 100 1.80 -10.94 14.44
CA PRO A 100 0.52 -11.64 14.58
C PRO A 100 -0.32 -11.13 15.76
N GLN A 101 0.28 -10.52 16.77
CA GLN A 101 -0.44 -9.94 17.90
C GLN A 101 -1.38 -8.80 17.46
N ARG A 102 -1.13 -8.15 16.33
CA ARG A 102 -2.01 -7.09 15.82
C ARG A 102 -3.35 -7.62 15.32
N LEU A 103 -3.44 -8.92 15.06
CA LEU A 103 -4.68 -9.56 14.59
C LEU A 103 -5.54 -10.09 15.73
N ALA A 104 -5.17 -9.86 16.98
CA ALA A 104 -5.80 -10.46 18.16
C ALA A 104 -7.07 -9.72 18.63
N TYR A 105 -7.65 -8.86 17.83
CA TYR A 105 -8.88 -8.13 18.19
C TYR A 105 -10.08 -8.61 17.43
#